data_4403019f4e677f45c48d1527634f1704
#
_entry.id   4403019f4e677f45c48d1527634f1704
#
_cell.length_a   1.000
_cell.length_b   1.000
_cell.length_c   1.000
_cell.angle_alpha   90.00
_cell.angle_beta   90.00
_cell.angle_gamma   90.00
#
_symmetry.space_group_name_H-M   'P 1'
#
loop_
_entity.id
_entity.type
_entity.pdbx_description
1 polymer ?
#
loop_
_entity_poly.entity_id
_entity_poly.type
_entity_poly.pdbx_seq_one_letter_code
_entity_poly.pdbx_strand_id
1 'polypeptide(L)'
;MVFLGENAPNTLRFVDCVPAASAVAGSLMVMRVRVDGSMLRRPRDAFMGSRPTRGNVVSTFRLALAGTPGTGKTTVAELLSAAGFGVVTIEELAQSAGALGEQDPSDGARPVDLDLMIESIAKSWESPPASPEIIDGHLSHHLPTDAVVVLRCDPATLRERLSERGYSSAKVESNVEWELLGGAWNEREGDSPWSEFDTTTEDADSVVKSILAWISDGFKPASPEGVIDWIARMDD
;
A
#
# COMPACT_ATOMS: atom_id res chain seq x y z
N MET A 1 -12.01 -0.63 17.64
CA MET A 1 -11.60 -1.28 18.90
C MET A 1 -10.81 -2.52 18.52
N VAL A 2 -9.48 -2.41 18.49
CA VAL A 2 -8.62 -3.54 18.22
C VAL A 2 -8.47 -4.31 19.53
N PHE A 3 -9.02 -5.51 19.60
CA PHE A 3 -8.70 -6.44 20.66
C PHE A 3 -7.37 -7.11 20.33
N LEU A 4 -6.30 -6.68 20.98
CA LEU A 4 -5.10 -7.50 21.11
C LEU A 4 -5.47 -8.64 22.07
N GLY A 5 -5.75 -9.82 21.54
CA GLY A 5 -5.79 -11.01 22.35
C GLY A 5 -4.40 -11.26 22.90
N GLU A 6 -4.28 -11.36 24.23
CA GLU A 6 -3.05 -11.78 24.89
C GLU A 6 -2.58 -13.10 24.28
N ASN A 7 -1.36 -13.12 23.72
CA ASN A 7 -0.64 -14.27 23.14
C ASN A 7 -0.88 -14.65 21.67
N ALA A 8 -1.24 -13.71 20.79
CA ALA A 8 -1.05 -13.96 19.36
C ALA A 8 0.08 -13.08 18.82
N PRO A 9 1.04 -13.62 18.03
CA PRO A 9 2.03 -12.81 17.34
C PRO A 9 1.31 -11.89 16.36
N ASN A 10 1.72 -10.64 16.32
CA ASN A 10 1.33 -9.51 15.46
C ASN A 10 0.43 -9.84 14.26
N THR A 11 -0.83 -10.08 14.49
CA THR A 11 -1.82 -10.29 13.44
C THR A 11 -2.53 -8.97 13.22
N LEU A 12 -2.20 -8.26 12.14
CA LEU A 12 -2.97 -7.10 11.70
C LEU A 12 -4.34 -7.58 11.21
N ARG A 13 -5.32 -7.50 12.07
CA ARG A 13 -6.70 -7.58 11.63
C ARG A 13 -7.11 -6.22 11.12
N PHE A 14 -7.35 -6.10 9.82
CA PHE A 14 -8.27 -5.10 9.33
C PHE A 14 -9.67 -5.51 9.80
N VAL A 15 -9.92 -5.24 11.05
CA VAL A 15 -11.29 -5.22 11.54
C VAL A 15 -11.85 -3.91 11.06
N ASP A 16 -12.93 -3.96 10.30
CA ASP A 16 -13.76 -2.78 10.10
C ASP A 16 -13.87 -2.06 11.43
N CYS A 17 -13.41 -0.81 11.50
CA CYS A 17 -13.66 0.03 12.65
C CYS A 17 -15.15 0.25 12.72
N VAL A 18 -15.86 -0.59 13.44
CA VAL A 18 -17.23 -0.30 13.83
C VAL A 18 -17.13 0.72 14.95
N PRO A 19 -17.63 1.95 14.78
CA PRO A 19 -17.69 2.87 15.89
C PRO A 19 -18.59 2.26 16.94
N ALA A 20 -18.06 2.00 18.13
CA ALA A 20 -18.89 1.71 19.27
C ALA A 20 -19.84 2.89 19.46
N ALA A 21 -21.14 2.64 19.33
CA ALA A 21 -22.16 3.60 19.66
C ALA A 21 -22.04 3.90 21.15
N SER A 22 -21.37 4.98 21.49
CA SER A 22 -21.59 5.85 22.64
C SER A 22 -20.36 6.68 22.96
N ALA A 23 -20.51 7.93 22.65
CA ALA A 23 -20.21 9.09 23.48
C ALA A 23 -18.75 9.44 23.83
N VAL A 24 -18.50 10.69 23.57
CA VAL A 24 -17.73 11.67 24.31
C VAL A 24 -16.24 11.78 23.96
N ALA A 25 -16.01 12.91 23.29
CA ALA A 25 -14.82 13.75 23.37
C ALA A 25 -13.42 13.11 23.24
N GLY A 26 -12.81 13.33 22.09
CA GLY A 26 -11.40 13.70 22.09
C GLY A 26 -10.41 12.59 22.40
N SER A 27 -10.38 11.54 21.61
CA SER A 27 -9.18 10.68 21.57
C SER A 27 -8.89 10.30 20.13
N LEU A 28 -7.98 11.04 19.55
CA LEU A 28 -7.33 10.70 18.31
C LEU A 28 -6.56 9.39 18.55
N MET A 29 -7.11 8.27 18.10
CA MET A 29 -6.45 6.99 18.24
C MET A 29 -5.44 6.82 17.11
N VAL A 30 -4.25 7.30 17.33
CA VAL A 30 -3.11 7.02 16.45
C VAL A 30 -2.73 5.57 16.65
N MET A 31 -3.05 4.75 15.65
CA MET A 31 -2.63 3.36 15.60
C MET A 31 -1.14 3.32 15.22
N ARG A 32 -0.27 3.23 16.22
CA ARG A 32 1.14 2.95 15.99
C ARG A 32 1.32 1.44 15.86
N VAL A 33 1.50 0.98 14.63
CA VAL A 33 2.06 -0.34 14.37
C VAL A 33 3.56 -0.24 14.65
N ARG A 34 4.05 -0.84 15.72
CA ARG A 34 5.48 -1.05 15.90
C ARG A 34 5.85 -2.33 15.18
N VAL A 35 6.41 -2.21 13.98
CA VAL A 35 7.24 -3.26 13.42
C VAL A 35 8.61 -3.09 14.07
N ASP A 36 9.08 -4.09 14.81
CA ASP A 36 10.43 -4.05 15.36
C ASP A 36 11.43 -4.12 14.21
N GLY A 37 11.95 -2.96 13.83
CA GLY A 37 12.82 -2.74 12.67
C GLY A 37 14.20 -3.38 12.75
N SER A 38 14.40 -4.42 13.57
CA SER A 38 15.72 -5.02 13.79
C SER A 38 16.11 -6.11 12.79
N MET A 39 15.20 -6.61 11.94
CA MET A 39 15.47 -7.82 11.14
C MET A 39 15.77 -7.66 9.66
N LEU A 40 15.45 -6.54 9.01
CA LEU A 40 15.68 -6.41 7.57
C LEU A 40 16.39 -5.12 7.17
N ARG A 41 17.56 -4.88 7.75
CA ARG A 41 18.49 -3.91 7.14
C ARG A 41 19.15 -4.58 5.94
N ARG A 42 18.69 -4.25 4.73
CA ARG A 42 19.50 -4.50 3.52
C ARG A 42 20.83 -3.78 3.67
N PRO A 43 21.98 -4.42 3.32
CA PRO A 43 23.23 -3.72 3.24
C PRO A 43 23.10 -2.59 2.21
N ARG A 44 23.32 -1.34 2.62
CA ARG A 44 23.23 -0.13 1.82
C ARG A 44 24.19 -0.09 0.61
N ASP A 45 25.05 -1.10 0.45
CA ASP A 45 26.18 -1.06 -0.48
C ASP A 45 25.91 -1.70 -1.85
N ALA A 46 24.77 -2.32 -2.08
CA ALA A 46 24.48 -2.99 -3.35
C ALA A 46 24.02 -2.05 -4.48
N PHE A 47 23.61 -0.81 -4.17
CA PHE A 47 23.07 0.12 -5.18
C PHE A 47 24.07 1.21 -5.63
N MET A 48 25.28 1.29 -5.02
CA MET A 48 26.31 2.27 -5.36
C MET A 48 27.45 1.65 -6.19
N GLY A 49 27.15 0.98 -7.28
CA GLY A 49 28.17 0.35 -8.10
C GLY A 49 27.93 0.48 -9.59
N SER A 50 28.54 1.51 -10.18
CA SER A 50 28.81 1.72 -11.62
C SER A 50 27.76 2.53 -12.38
N ARG A 51 28.25 3.67 -12.95
CA ARG A 51 27.58 4.41 -14.02
C ARG A 51 27.21 3.44 -15.15
N PRO A 52 25.95 3.37 -15.58
CA PRO A 52 25.59 2.55 -16.73
C PRO A 52 26.18 3.19 -17.99
N THR A 53 27.09 2.49 -18.63
CA THR A 53 27.36 2.63 -20.07
C THR A 53 26.04 2.34 -20.80
N ARG A 54 25.68 3.19 -21.75
CA ARG A 54 24.46 3.10 -22.59
C ARG A 54 24.26 1.69 -23.14
N GLY A 55 23.42 0.95 -22.51
CA GLY A 55 22.81 -0.28 -22.91
C GLY A 55 21.58 -0.42 -22.01
N ASN A 56 20.41 -0.70 -22.55
CA ASN A 56 19.17 -0.89 -21.81
C ASN A 56 19.36 -1.95 -20.72
N VAL A 57 19.86 -1.55 -19.56
CA VAL A 57 19.78 -2.36 -18.37
C VAL A 57 18.36 -2.11 -17.83
N VAL A 58 17.46 -3.01 -18.13
CA VAL A 58 16.18 -3.08 -17.40
C VAL A 58 16.56 -3.37 -15.96
N SER A 59 16.61 -2.34 -15.12
CA SER A 59 16.79 -2.55 -13.69
C SER A 59 15.54 -3.27 -13.18
N THR A 60 15.75 -4.45 -12.61
CA THR A 60 14.67 -5.21 -12.01
C THR A 60 14.41 -4.69 -10.59
N PHE A 61 13.16 -4.52 -10.23
CA PHE A 61 12.74 -3.96 -8.96
C PHE A 61 11.36 -4.51 -8.56
N ARG A 62 11.02 -4.37 -7.30
CA ARG A 62 9.66 -4.57 -6.78
C ARG A 62 9.09 -3.22 -6.37
N LEU A 63 7.92 -2.91 -6.91
CA LEU A 63 7.18 -1.67 -6.64
C LEU A 63 5.89 -2.02 -5.89
N ALA A 64 5.70 -1.50 -4.70
CA ALA A 64 4.42 -1.57 -4.02
C ALA A 64 3.41 -0.62 -4.67
N LEU A 65 2.24 -1.13 -5.02
CA LEU A 65 1.09 -0.34 -5.47
C LEU A 65 0.04 -0.36 -4.35
N ALA A 66 0.11 0.64 -3.50
CA ALA A 66 -0.71 0.79 -2.30
C ALA A 66 -1.83 1.82 -2.50
N GLY A 67 -2.65 1.99 -1.47
CA GLY A 67 -3.76 2.95 -1.42
C GLY A 67 -5.03 2.32 -0.88
N THR A 68 -5.95 3.14 -0.47
CA THR A 68 -7.25 2.73 0.09
C THR A 68 -8.05 1.86 -0.90
N PRO A 69 -8.87 0.89 -0.45
CA PRO A 69 -9.85 0.25 -1.32
C PRO A 69 -10.68 1.29 -2.08
N GLY A 70 -10.87 1.10 -3.39
CA GLY A 70 -11.62 2.06 -4.22
C GLY A 70 -10.78 3.10 -4.97
N THR A 71 -9.48 3.23 -4.69
CA THR A 71 -8.60 4.21 -5.36
C THR A 71 -8.14 3.78 -6.77
N GLY A 72 -8.58 2.64 -7.29
CA GLY A 72 -8.30 2.23 -8.67
C GLY A 72 -7.05 1.35 -8.84
N LYS A 73 -6.48 0.79 -7.78
CA LYS A 73 -5.28 -0.07 -7.84
C LYS A 73 -5.37 -1.18 -8.89
N THR A 74 -6.45 -1.95 -8.90
CA THR A 74 -6.62 -3.06 -9.84
C THR A 74 -6.55 -2.59 -11.30
N THR A 75 -7.21 -1.48 -11.64
CA THR A 75 -7.17 -0.93 -13.00
C THR A 75 -5.75 -0.48 -13.38
N VAL A 76 -5.06 0.19 -12.46
CA VAL A 76 -3.66 0.62 -12.67
C VAL A 76 -2.73 -0.59 -12.80
N ALA A 77 -2.92 -1.62 -11.96
CA ALA A 77 -2.15 -2.86 -12.02
C ALA A 77 -2.34 -3.60 -13.35
N GLU A 78 -3.58 -3.68 -13.86
CA GLU A 78 -3.90 -4.26 -15.17
C GLU A 78 -3.19 -3.52 -16.31
N LEU A 79 -3.20 -2.19 -16.30
CA LEU A 79 -2.50 -1.38 -17.30
C LEU A 79 -0.97 -1.52 -17.21
N LEU A 80 -0.41 -1.58 -16.00
CA LEU A 80 1.02 -1.86 -15.81
C LEU A 80 1.37 -3.27 -16.29
N SER A 81 0.50 -4.26 -16.07
CA SER A 81 0.67 -5.61 -16.60
C SER A 81 0.67 -5.62 -18.13
N ALA A 82 -0.24 -4.88 -18.76
CA ALA A 82 -0.26 -4.69 -20.22
C ALA A 82 1.00 -3.98 -20.76
N ALA A 83 1.63 -3.14 -19.93
CA ALA A 83 2.92 -2.51 -20.23
C ALA A 83 4.15 -3.42 -20.01
N GLY A 84 3.94 -4.68 -19.58
CA GLY A 84 4.98 -5.70 -19.46
C GLY A 84 5.56 -5.89 -18.05
N PHE A 85 4.94 -5.33 -17.02
CA PHE A 85 5.31 -5.58 -15.63
C PHE A 85 4.70 -6.89 -15.13
N GLY A 86 5.43 -7.65 -14.33
CA GLY A 86 4.85 -8.70 -13.50
C GLY A 86 3.93 -8.08 -12.44
N VAL A 87 2.78 -8.70 -12.20
CA VAL A 87 1.87 -8.26 -11.13
C VAL A 87 1.63 -9.43 -10.20
N VAL A 88 1.81 -9.20 -8.91
CA VAL A 88 1.53 -10.17 -7.83
C VAL A 88 0.69 -9.45 -6.78
N THR A 89 -0.36 -10.08 -6.32
CA THR A 89 -1.22 -9.51 -5.30
C THR A 89 -0.75 -9.85 -3.88
N ILE A 90 -1.06 -9.00 -2.93
CA ILE A 90 -0.87 -9.28 -1.50
C ILE A 90 -1.58 -10.59 -1.10
N GLU A 91 -2.75 -10.84 -1.65
CA GLU A 91 -3.51 -12.06 -1.34
C GLU A 91 -2.77 -13.32 -1.82
N GLU A 92 -2.19 -13.31 -3.02
CA GLU A 92 -1.37 -14.42 -3.54
C GLU A 92 -0.13 -14.64 -2.69
N LEU A 93 0.56 -13.57 -2.28
CA LEU A 93 1.71 -13.67 -1.39
C LEU A 93 1.33 -14.23 -0.03
N ALA A 94 0.28 -13.72 0.58
CA ALA A 94 -0.21 -14.17 1.87
C ALA A 94 -0.69 -15.63 1.82
N GLN A 95 -1.36 -16.01 0.75
CA GLN A 95 -1.77 -17.41 0.53
C GLN A 95 -0.56 -18.33 0.41
N SER A 96 0.44 -17.93 -0.36
CA SER A 96 1.66 -18.73 -0.57
C SER A 96 2.48 -18.87 0.72
N ALA A 97 2.43 -17.85 1.57
CA ALA A 97 3.07 -17.84 2.89
C ALA A 97 2.28 -18.59 3.98
N GLY A 98 1.03 -18.98 3.71
CA GLY A 98 0.12 -19.49 4.74
C GLY A 98 -0.30 -18.41 5.75
N ALA A 99 -0.23 -17.15 5.38
CA ALA A 99 -0.46 -15.98 6.20
C ALA A 99 -1.90 -15.43 6.13
N LEU A 100 -2.81 -16.12 5.40
CA LEU A 100 -4.22 -15.77 5.37
C LEU A 100 -4.97 -16.41 6.53
N GLY A 101 -5.63 -15.57 7.32
CA GLY A 101 -6.55 -16.04 8.36
C GLY A 101 -7.88 -16.55 7.79
N GLU A 102 -8.76 -16.96 8.71
CA GLU A 102 -10.12 -17.35 8.36
C GLU A 102 -10.92 -16.15 7.85
N GLN A 103 -11.83 -16.41 6.92
CA GLN A 103 -12.71 -15.36 6.38
C GLN A 103 -13.68 -14.90 7.46
N ASP A 104 -13.78 -13.60 7.68
CA ASP A 104 -14.78 -13.01 8.55
C ASP A 104 -16.17 -13.15 7.90
N PRO A 105 -17.11 -13.86 8.54
CA PRO A 105 -18.45 -14.07 7.96
C PRO A 105 -19.28 -12.80 7.86
N SER A 106 -18.90 -11.73 8.55
CA SER A 106 -19.67 -10.48 8.58
C SER A 106 -19.42 -9.59 7.35
N ASP A 107 -18.20 -9.61 6.82
CA ASP A 107 -17.78 -8.72 5.72
C ASP A 107 -16.98 -9.42 4.61
N GLY A 108 -16.70 -10.71 4.79
CA GLY A 108 -15.95 -11.52 3.85
C GLY A 108 -14.44 -11.23 3.82
N ALA A 109 -13.94 -10.35 4.67
CA ALA A 109 -12.52 -10.03 4.73
C ALA A 109 -11.70 -11.20 5.30
N ARG A 110 -10.46 -11.32 4.85
CA ARG A 110 -9.49 -12.27 5.41
C ARG A 110 -8.34 -11.48 6.00
N PRO A 111 -8.06 -11.64 7.30
CA PRO A 111 -6.89 -11.00 7.91
C PRO A 111 -5.61 -11.58 7.32
N VAL A 112 -4.60 -10.72 7.18
CA VAL A 112 -3.26 -11.10 6.72
C VAL A 112 -2.30 -10.97 7.89
N ASP A 113 -1.55 -12.03 8.17
CA ASP A 113 -0.41 -12.00 9.08
C ASP A 113 0.80 -11.46 8.32
N LEU A 114 1.07 -10.16 8.47
CA LEU A 114 2.16 -9.48 7.77
C LEU A 114 3.53 -9.99 8.18
N ASP A 115 3.72 -10.29 9.47
CA ASP A 115 5.02 -10.76 9.98
C ASP A 115 5.36 -12.12 9.37
N LEU A 116 4.41 -13.05 9.38
CA LEU A 116 4.58 -14.36 8.76
C LEU A 116 4.81 -14.25 7.25
N MET A 117 4.08 -13.38 6.57
CA MET A 117 4.26 -13.15 5.13
C MET A 117 5.64 -12.57 4.84
N ILE A 118 6.08 -11.54 5.57
CA ILE A 118 7.39 -10.90 5.40
C ILE A 118 8.51 -11.92 5.67
N GLU A 119 8.42 -12.70 6.74
CA GLU A 119 9.39 -13.75 7.05
C GLU A 119 9.48 -14.79 5.93
N SER A 120 8.35 -15.22 5.39
CA SER A 120 8.27 -16.19 4.30
C SER A 120 8.95 -15.70 3.02
N ILE A 121 8.77 -14.42 2.65
CA ILE A 121 9.34 -13.86 1.42
C ILE A 121 10.79 -13.37 1.60
N ALA A 122 11.25 -13.13 2.84
CA ALA A 122 12.52 -12.46 3.14
C ALA A 122 13.69 -13.05 2.35
N LYS A 123 13.85 -14.39 2.41
CA LYS A 123 14.97 -15.08 1.75
C LYS A 123 14.89 -15.00 0.22
N SER A 124 13.71 -15.14 -0.35
CA SER A 124 13.51 -15.09 -1.80
C SER A 124 13.69 -13.66 -2.34
N TRP A 125 13.38 -12.67 -1.52
CA TRP A 125 13.47 -11.25 -1.87
C TRP A 125 14.85 -10.62 -1.61
N GLU A 126 15.80 -11.35 -1.04
CA GLU A 126 17.22 -10.94 -1.01
C GLU A 126 17.77 -10.74 -2.43
N SER A 127 17.26 -11.50 -3.39
CA SER A 127 17.59 -11.34 -4.80
C SER A 127 16.58 -10.46 -5.53
N PRO A 128 17.01 -9.61 -6.46
CA PRO A 128 16.08 -8.86 -7.30
C PRO A 128 15.21 -9.81 -8.13
N PRO A 129 13.99 -9.40 -8.52
CA PRO A 129 13.13 -10.21 -9.36
C PRO A 129 13.71 -10.38 -10.77
N ALA A 130 13.27 -11.39 -11.52
CA ALA A 130 13.73 -11.62 -12.89
C ALA A 130 13.31 -10.51 -13.88
N SER A 131 12.20 -9.84 -13.59
CA SER A 131 11.67 -8.67 -14.32
C SER A 131 11.06 -7.69 -13.31
N PRO A 132 10.82 -6.43 -13.70
CA PRO A 132 10.12 -5.49 -12.83
C PRO A 132 8.77 -6.04 -12.39
N GLU A 133 8.48 -5.94 -11.10
CA GLU A 133 7.33 -6.57 -10.46
C GLU A 133 6.55 -5.56 -9.63
N ILE A 134 5.24 -5.54 -9.80
CA ILE A 134 4.28 -4.71 -9.05
C ILE A 134 3.62 -5.59 -8.00
N ILE A 135 3.62 -5.13 -6.76
CA ILE A 135 2.91 -5.80 -5.67
C ILE A 135 1.63 -5.03 -5.39
N ASP A 136 0.51 -5.54 -5.90
CA ASP A 136 -0.80 -4.89 -5.76
C ASP A 136 -1.47 -5.26 -4.45
N GLY A 137 -1.84 -4.26 -3.68
CA GLY A 137 -2.68 -4.42 -2.49
C GLY A 137 -2.52 -3.29 -1.49
N HIS A 138 -3.54 -3.04 -0.69
CA HIS A 138 -3.55 -1.93 0.27
C HIS A 138 -2.47 -2.05 1.37
N LEU A 139 -1.97 -3.26 1.63
CA LEU A 139 -0.90 -3.53 2.59
C LEU A 139 0.49 -3.61 1.94
N SER A 140 0.61 -3.43 0.62
CA SER A 140 1.87 -3.64 -0.10
C SER A 140 3.00 -2.72 0.36
N HIS A 141 2.68 -1.55 0.89
CA HIS A 141 3.64 -0.58 1.41
C HIS A 141 4.41 -1.05 2.66
N HIS A 142 3.91 -2.08 3.35
CA HIS A 142 4.62 -2.70 4.48
C HIS A 142 5.71 -3.69 4.03
N LEU A 143 5.70 -4.09 2.76
CA LEU A 143 6.65 -5.07 2.26
C LEU A 143 8.01 -4.42 1.92
N PRO A 144 9.12 -5.20 1.97
CA PRO A 144 10.46 -4.70 1.67
C PRO A 144 10.66 -4.47 0.16
N THR A 145 9.87 -3.57 -0.42
CA THR A 145 9.93 -3.18 -1.84
C THR A 145 10.96 -2.09 -2.10
N ASP A 146 11.37 -1.95 -3.36
CA ASP A 146 12.38 -0.95 -3.76
C ASP A 146 11.80 0.46 -3.85
N ALA A 147 10.48 0.57 -4.08
CA ALA A 147 9.76 1.84 -4.11
C ALA A 147 8.26 1.61 -3.81
N VAL A 148 7.55 2.68 -3.47
CA VAL A 148 6.12 2.64 -3.14
C VAL A 148 5.36 3.70 -3.92
N VAL A 149 4.32 3.30 -4.61
CA VAL A 149 3.27 4.14 -5.19
C VAL A 149 2.04 4.06 -4.30
N VAL A 150 1.50 5.20 -3.90
CA VAL A 150 0.23 5.28 -3.19
C VAL A 150 -0.80 5.95 -4.08
N LEU A 151 -1.86 5.24 -4.43
CA LEU A 151 -2.99 5.83 -5.12
C LEU A 151 -3.92 6.49 -4.11
N ARG A 152 -4.21 7.75 -4.37
CA ARG A 152 -5.06 8.60 -3.53
C ARG A 152 -6.36 8.92 -4.27
N CYS A 153 -7.42 9.18 -3.53
CA CYS A 153 -8.69 9.60 -4.09
C CYS A 153 -9.40 10.53 -3.12
N ASP A 154 -9.99 11.59 -3.64
CA ASP A 154 -10.82 12.49 -2.84
C ASP A 154 -11.84 11.71 -2.00
N PRO A 155 -11.99 12.01 -0.70
CA PRO A 155 -12.84 11.26 0.21
C PRO A 155 -14.31 11.19 -0.20
N ALA A 156 -14.85 12.24 -0.82
CA ALA A 156 -16.24 12.25 -1.28
C ALA A 156 -16.41 11.31 -2.50
N THR A 157 -15.51 11.42 -3.47
CA THR A 157 -15.45 10.52 -4.64
C THR A 157 -15.23 9.07 -4.22
N LEU A 158 -14.37 8.85 -3.24
CA LEU A 158 -14.11 7.49 -2.70
C LEU A 158 -15.36 6.90 -2.05
N ARG A 159 -16.12 7.69 -1.29
CA ARG A 159 -17.40 7.29 -0.68
C ARG A 159 -18.39 6.80 -1.74
N GLU A 160 -18.52 7.54 -2.84
CA GLU A 160 -19.39 7.16 -3.95
C GLU A 160 -18.95 5.83 -4.56
N ARG A 161 -17.67 5.69 -4.93
CA ARG A 161 -17.10 4.46 -5.51
C ARG A 161 -17.30 3.23 -4.62
N LEU A 162 -17.12 3.38 -3.31
CA LEU A 162 -17.29 2.27 -2.36
C LEU A 162 -18.76 1.91 -2.16
N SER A 163 -19.64 2.92 -2.14
CA SER A 163 -21.09 2.71 -2.04
C SER A 163 -21.64 1.97 -3.27
N GLU A 164 -21.18 2.33 -4.47
CA GLU A 164 -21.52 1.65 -5.72
C GLU A 164 -21.06 0.18 -5.76
N ARG A 165 -19.96 -0.13 -5.06
CA ARG A 165 -19.48 -1.51 -4.88
C ARG A 165 -20.28 -2.32 -3.86
N GLY A 166 -21.27 -1.72 -3.22
CA GLY A 166 -22.14 -2.38 -2.25
C GLY A 166 -21.50 -2.61 -0.89
N TYR A 167 -20.47 -1.85 -0.53
CA TYR A 167 -19.89 -1.91 0.82
C TYR A 167 -20.91 -1.39 1.84
N SER A 168 -20.89 -1.98 3.05
CA SER A 168 -21.68 -1.47 4.16
C SER A 168 -21.30 -0.03 4.51
N SER A 169 -22.24 0.77 5.01
CA SER A 169 -21.97 2.15 5.40
C SER A 169 -20.81 2.27 6.38
N ALA A 170 -20.69 1.35 7.34
CA ALA A 170 -19.57 1.32 8.28
C ALA A 170 -18.23 1.12 7.57
N LYS A 171 -18.17 0.19 6.61
CA LYS A 171 -16.95 -0.08 5.83
C LYS A 171 -16.60 1.09 4.90
N VAL A 172 -17.60 1.75 4.32
CA VAL A 172 -17.40 2.97 3.52
C VAL A 172 -16.78 4.06 4.37
N GLU A 173 -17.39 4.40 5.52
CA GLU A 173 -16.88 5.47 6.39
C GLU A 173 -15.48 5.17 6.92
N SER A 174 -15.21 3.94 7.34
CA SER A 174 -13.87 3.54 7.81
C SER A 174 -12.79 3.73 6.72
N ASN A 175 -13.06 3.34 5.48
CA ASN A 175 -12.10 3.54 4.38
C ASN A 175 -11.94 5.01 4.01
N VAL A 176 -13.04 5.78 4.04
CA VAL A 176 -13.01 7.22 3.76
C VAL A 176 -12.22 7.98 4.82
N GLU A 177 -12.40 7.64 6.10
CA GLU A 177 -11.64 8.24 7.20
C GLU A 177 -10.15 7.90 7.08
N TRP A 178 -9.80 6.65 6.75
CA TRP A 178 -8.44 6.22 6.49
C TRP A 178 -7.79 7.02 5.35
N GLU A 179 -8.51 7.21 4.23
CA GLU A 179 -8.04 8.00 3.11
C GLU A 179 -7.86 9.47 3.47
N LEU A 180 -8.84 10.07 4.17
CA LEU A 180 -8.81 11.45 4.64
C LEU A 180 -7.58 11.73 5.48
N LEU A 181 -7.23 10.79 6.37
CA LEU A 181 -6.07 10.90 7.27
C LEU A 181 -4.74 10.56 6.58
N GLY A 182 -4.73 10.16 5.31
CA GLY A 182 -3.52 9.75 4.61
C GLY A 182 -2.87 8.50 5.19
N GLY A 183 -3.69 7.49 5.54
CA GLY A 183 -3.28 6.33 6.32
C GLY A 183 -2.01 5.65 5.83
N ALA A 184 -1.96 5.25 4.56
CA ALA A 184 -0.76 4.61 4.00
C ALA A 184 0.49 5.50 4.11
N TRP A 185 0.35 6.83 3.93
CA TRP A 185 1.46 7.76 4.07
C TRP A 185 1.95 7.87 5.51
N ASN A 186 1.04 7.84 6.47
CA ASN A 186 1.37 7.91 7.90
C ASN A 186 2.06 6.63 8.42
N GLU A 187 1.91 5.53 7.69
CA GLU A 187 2.59 4.25 7.98
C GLU A 187 3.92 4.10 7.25
N ARG A 188 4.37 5.16 6.56
CA ARG A 188 5.64 5.13 5.85
C ARG A 188 6.79 4.83 6.79
N GLU A 189 7.54 3.78 6.46
CA GLU A 189 8.76 3.40 7.15
C GLU A 189 9.96 3.31 6.19
N GLY A 190 11.14 3.56 6.73
CA GLY A 190 12.39 3.43 5.98
C GLY A 190 12.66 4.57 4.99
N ASP A 191 13.62 4.32 4.09
CA ASP A 191 14.16 5.31 3.15
C ASP A 191 13.78 5.03 1.68
N SER A 192 12.90 4.05 1.43
CA SER A 192 12.46 3.73 0.06
C SER A 192 11.79 4.95 -0.58
N PRO A 193 11.96 5.17 -1.88
CA PRO A 193 11.21 6.21 -2.60
C PRO A 193 9.72 5.98 -2.54
N TRP A 194 8.96 7.04 -2.25
CA TRP A 194 7.49 7.04 -2.24
C TRP A 194 6.96 8.13 -3.15
N SER A 195 5.87 7.84 -3.86
CA SER A 195 5.13 8.83 -4.64
C SER A 195 3.63 8.60 -4.50
N GLU A 196 2.86 9.70 -4.47
CA GLU A 196 1.40 9.69 -4.44
C GLU A 196 0.85 10.13 -5.80
N PHE A 197 -0.25 9.49 -6.23
CA PHE A 197 -0.94 9.82 -7.46
C PHE A 197 -2.44 9.95 -7.19
N ASP A 198 -3.00 11.11 -7.52
CA ASP A 198 -4.42 11.41 -7.34
C ASP A 198 -5.23 10.77 -8.47
N THR A 199 -6.15 9.88 -8.12
CA THR A 199 -7.04 9.19 -9.06
C THR A 199 -8.47 9.72 -9.01
N THR A 200 -8.68 10.89 -8.41
CA THR A 200 -10.01 11.49 -8.27
C THR A 200 -10.63 11.79 -9.64
N THR A 201 -9.91 12.55 -10.44
CA THR A 201 -10.35 13.05 -11.75
C THR A 201 -9.49 12.56 -12.91
N GLU A 202 -8.30 12.07 -12.65
CA GLU A 202 -7.42 11.56 -13.68
C GLU A 202 -7.88 10.17 -14.16
N ASP A 203 -7.82 9.95 -15.47
CA ASP A 203 -8.02 8.62 -16.02
C ASP A 203 -6.82 7.70 -15.69
N ALA A 204 -7.07 6.39 -15.65
CA ALA A 204 -6.07 5.43 -15.26
C ALA A 204 -4.84 5.40 -16.19
N ASP A 205 -5.01 5.69 -17.48
CA ASP A 205 -3.91 5.77 -18.45
C ASP A 205 -2.98 6.95 -18.13
N SER A 206 -3.52 8.09 -17.72
CA SER A 206 -2.73 9.26 -17.30
C SER A 206 -1.96 8.98 -16.02
N VAL A 207 -2.60 8.35 -15.05
CA VAL A 207 -1.95 7.91 -13.80
C VAL A 207 -0.80 6.94 -14.11
N VAL A 208 -1.03 5.94 -14.96
CA VAL A 208 0.01 4.98 -15.37
C VAL A 208 1.17 5.67 -16.08
N LYS A 209 0.90 6.62 -16.98
CA LYS A 209 1.97 7.41 -17.63
C LYS A 209 2.84 8.15 -16.62
N SER A 210 2.22 8.74 -15.59
CA SER A 210 2.93 9.44 -14.51
C SER A 210 3.76 8.48 -13.66
N ILE A 211 3.24 7.31 -13.33
CA ILE A 211 3.98 6.25 -12.65
C ILE A 211 5.18 5.79 -13.48
N LEU A 212 4.98 5.51 -14.78
CA LEU A 212 6.04 5.08 -15.69
C LEU A 212 7.13 6.14 -15.86
N ALA A 213 6.75 7.43 -15.90
CA ALA A 213 7.70 8.53 -15.91
C ALA A 213 8.54 8.56 -14.64
N TRP A 214 7.93 8.41 -13.47
CA TRP A 214 8.62 8.36 -12.19
C TRP A 214 9.58 7.15 -12.08
N ILE A 215 9.15 5.97 -12.56
CA ILE A 215 10.00 4.78 -12.67
C ILE A 215 11.20 5.05 -13.59
N SER A 216 10.96 5.64 -14.77
CA SER A 216 12.01 5.90 -15.79
C SER A 216 13.03 6.93 -15.32
N ASP A 217 12.64 7.85 -14.42
CA ASP A 217 13.54 8.83 -13.80
C ASP A 217 14.28 8.29 -12.55
N GLY A 218 14.19 6.97 -12.31
CA GLY A 218 14.85 6.29 -11.21
C GLY A 218 14.22 6.60 -9.86
N PHE A 219 12.88 6.66 -9.81
CA PHE A 219 12.08 6.95 -8.62
C PHE A 219 12.35 8.34 -8.04
N LYS A 220 12.45 9.35 -8.90
CA LYS A 220 12.69 10.73 -8.46
C LYS A 220 11.51 11.65 -8.78
N PRO A 221 11.19 12.57 -7.84
CA PRO A 221 11.82 12.71 -6.51
C PRO A 221 11.57 11.48 -5.63
N ALA A 222 12.46 11.21 -4.67
CA ALA A 222 12.30 10.08 -3.73
C ALA A 222 11.18 10.31 -2.71
N SER A 223 10.74 11.54 -2.57
CA SER A 223 9.53 11.94 -1.87
C SER A 223 8.85 13.03 -2.68
N PRO A 224 7.51 13.10 -2.74
CA PRO A 224 6.82 14.18 -3.41
C PRO A 224 7.16 15.51 -2.73
N GLU A 225 7.15 16.60 -3.49
CA GLU A 225 7.35 17.96 -2.99
C GLU A 225 6.22 18.40 -2.06
N GLY A 226 5.04 17.78 -2.18
CA GLY A 226 3.88 17.95 -1.31
C GLY A 226 3.12 16.63 -1.19
N VAL A 227 2.71 16.32 0.02
CA VAL A 227 1.81 15.19 0.29
C VAL A 227 0.38 15.62 -0.03
N ILE A 228 -0.43 14.70 -0.55
CA ILE A 228 -1.86 14.97 -0.75
C ILE A 228 -2.53 15.06 0.63
N ASP A 229 -2.88 16.27 1.02
CA ASP A 229 -3.57 16.59 2.28
C ASP A 229 -5.03 16.91 1.98
N TRP A 230 -5.89 15.91 2.17
CA TRP A 230 -7.33 16.09 1.94
C TRP A 230 -7.98 17.00 2.97
N ILE A 231 -7.45 17.08 4.20
CA ILE A 231 -8.00 17.94 5.24
C ILE A 231 -7.77 19.40 4.85
N ALA A 232 -6.55 19.73 4.45
CA ALA A 232 -6.25 21.10 3.99
C ALA A 232 -7.08 21.51 2.76
N ARG A 233 -7.40 20.56 1.87
CA ARG A 233 -8.23 20.83 0.68
C ARG A 233 -9.73 20.97 0.95
N MET A 234 -10.20 20.59 2.14
CA MET A 234 -11.60 20.79 2.55
C MET A 234 -11.88 22.22 3.02
N ASP A 235 -10.85 22.98 3.39
CA ASP A 235 -10.95 24.35 3.90
C ASP A 235 -10.86 25.41 2.79
N ASP A 236 -10.60 25.00 1.53
CA ASP A 236 -10.54 25.85 0.33
C ASP A 236 -11.87 25.84 -0.44
#